data_2aba028b1abcf55d8effea4200dd4b6c
#
_entry.id   2aba028b1abcf55d8effea4200dd4b6c
#
_cell.length_a   1.000
_cell.length_b   1.000
_cell.length_c   1.000
_cell.angle_alpha   90.00
_cell.angle_beta   90.00
_cell.angle_gamma   90.00
#
_symmetry.space_group_name_H-M   'P 1'
#
loop_
_entity.id
_entity.type
_entity.pdbx_description
1 polymer ?
#
loop_
_entity_poly.entity_id
_entity_poly.type
_entity_poly.pdbx_seq_one_letter_code
_entity_poly.pdbx_strand_id
1 'polypeptide(L)'
;MIPVKPVIEADLLIVGGGIGGLMAGIAAGKAGCKNVVIMEKCHARRSGSGATGNDHFNCYIPSYHGDDIEPVFKETMQSLVGQLKEPSLMHKFLEKSFELVQMWDAWGVNMRPTGDWECKGHALPGKPRAFLKYDGSDQKKVLVREAKAVGVKFYNHHPVVELARVGDRIAGALAVDISTEQPA
;
A
#
# COMPACT_ATOMS: atom_id res chain seq x y z
N MET A 1 -14.49 23.60 23.61
CA MET A 1 -13.01 23.50 23.59
C MET A 1 -12.68 22.03 23.40
N ILE A 2 -12.06 21.65 22.28
CA ILE A 2 -11.67 20.24 22.05
C ILE A 2 -10.53 19.92 23.02
N PRO A 3 -10.64 18.88 23.86
CA PRO A 3 -9.57 18.54 24.80
C PRO A 3 -8.32 18.10 24.01
N VAL A 4 -7.21 18.80 24.24
CA VAL A 4 -5.93 18.42 23.64
C VAL A 4 -5.41 17.19 24.40
N LYS A 5 -5.34 16.05 23.71
CA LYS A 5 -4.72 14.83 24.23
C LYS A 5 -3.18 14.94 24.19
N PRO A 6 -2.46 14.09 24.93
CA PRO A 6 -1.01 14.16 24.97
C PRO A 6 -0.39 13.99 23.59
N VAL A 7 0.72 14.68 23.37
CA VAL A 7 1.51 14.61 22.14
C VAL A 7 2.04 13.20 21.93
N ILE A 8 1.81 12.65 20.73
CA ILE A 8 2.38 11.37 20.29
C ILE A 8 3.68 11.69 19.56
N GLU A 9 4.79 11.23 20.07
CA GLU A 9 6.08 11.36 19.43
C GLU A 9 6.28 10.27 18.37
N ALA A 10 6.85 10.63 17.22
CA ALA A 10 7.18 9.72 16.14
C ALA A 10 8.45 10.16 15.40
N ASP A 11 9.30 9.21 15.05
CA ASP A 11 10.42 9.46 14.12
C ASP A 11 9.88 9.57 12.68
N LEU A 12 8.83 8.81 12.39
CA LEU A 12 8.11 8.86 11.12
C LEU A 12 6.60 8.77 11.37
N LEU A 13 5.87 9.79 10.96
CA LEU A 13 4.41 9.78 10.90
C LEU A 13 3.94 9.47 9.49
N ILE A 14 3.12 8.45 9.35
CA ILE A 14 2.44 8.06 8.11
C ILE A 14 0.95 8.38 8.25
N VAL A 15 0.43 9.18 7.33
CA VAL A 15 -0.98 9.54 7.28
C VAL A 15 -1.71 8.60 6.32
N GLY A 16 -2.58 7.76 6.89
CA GLY A 16 -3.38 6.77 6.16
C GLY A 16 -2.80 5.36 6.21
N GLY A 17 -3.63 4.41 6.64
CA GLY A 17 -3.33 2.98 6.76
C GLY A 17 -3.77 2.15 5.54
N GLY A 18 -3.83 2.72 4.34
CA GLY A 18 -4.00 2.00 3.09
C GLY A 18 -2.80 1.11 2.76
N ILE A 19 -2.82 0.40 1.63
CA ILE A 19 -1.71 -0.48 1.20
C ILE A 19 -0.39 0.32 1.16
N GLY A 20 -0.39 1.51 0.55
CA GLY A 20 0.81 2.35 0.47
C GLY A 20 1.37 2.75 1.84
N GLY A 21 0.51 3.19 2.77
CA GLY A 21 0.95 3.53 4.13
C GLY A 21 1.46 2.34 4.92
N LEU A 22 0.82 1.17 4.79
CA LEU A 22 1.30 -0.07 5.41
C LEU A 22 2.67 -0.49 4.87
N MET A 23 2.86 -0.45 3.55
CA MET A 23 4.13 -0.79 2.93
C MET A 23 5.23 0.21 3.28
N ALA A 24 4.91 1.51 3.36
CA ALA A 24 5.85 2.53 3.83
C ALA A 24 6.27 2.28 5.29
N GLY A 25 5.33 1.95 6.16
CA GLY A 25 5.62 1.59 7.55
C GLY A 25 6.49 0.35 7.69
N ILE A 26 6.20 -0.69 6.91
CA ILE A 26 7.00 -1.91 6.87
C ILE A 26 8.43 -1.62 6.40
N ALA A 27 8.57 -0.86 5.31
CA ALA A 27 9.87 -0.48 4.77
C ALA A 27 10.69 0.33 5.78
N ALA A 28 10.07 1.32 6.43
CA ALA A 28 10.71 2.14 7.44
C ALA A 28 11.17 1.32 8.65
N GLY A 29 10.30 0.44 9.17
CA GLY A 29 10.66 -0.46 10.28
C GLY A 29 11.81 -1.40 9.93
N LYS A 30 11.79 -2.00 8.74
CA LYS A 30 12.89 -2.85 8.22
C LYS A 30 14.19 -2.06 8.03
N ALA A 31 14.10 -0.78 7.69
CA ALA A 31 15.26 0.11 7.59
C ALA A 31 15.79 0.61 8.96
N GLY A 32 15.18 0.18 10.07
CA GLY A 32 15.63 0.50 11.42
C GLY A 32 15.01 1.75 12.03
N CYS A 33 14.00 2.37 11.42
CA CYS A 33 13.24 3.44 12.04
C CYS A 33 12.48 2.90 13.26
N LYS A 34 12.72 3.50 14.44
CA LYS A 34 12.27 2.88 15.71
C LYS A 34 10.84 3.24 16.11
N ASN A 35 10.41 4.44 15.80
CA ASN A 35 9.11 4.95 16.25
C ASN A 35 8.26 5.36 15.06
N VAL A 36 7.84 4.36 14.28
CA VAL A 36 6.96 4.55 13.12
C VAL A 36 5.52 4.53 13.59
N VAL A 37 4.77 5.58 13.27
CA VAL A 37 3.36 5.75 13.62
C VAL A 37 2.53 5.86 12.35
N ILE A 38 1.45 5.09 12.27
CA ILE A 38 0.40 5.23 11.26
C ILE A 38 -0.85 5.80 11.92
N MET A 39 -1.31 6.98 11.47
CA MET A 39 -2.62 7.53 11.80
C MET A 39 -3.60 7.23 10.68
N GLU A 40 -4.71 6.58 11.02
CA GLU A 40 -5.73 6.14 10.07
C GLU A 40 -7.12 6.65 10.49
N LYS A 41 -7.84 7.28 9.57
CA LYS A 41 -9.17 7.84 9.84
C LYS A 41 -10.23 6.80 10.21
N CYS A 42 -10.10 5.59 9.68
CA CYS A 42 -10.96 4.45 10.01
C CYS A 42 -10.15 3.38 10.74
N HIS A 43 -10.06 2.19 10.19
CA HIS A 43 -9.28 1.09 10.76
C HIS A 43 -8.34 0.52 9.68
N ALA A 44 -7.03 0.45 9.96
CA ALA A 44 -6.00 0.04 9.00
C ALA A 44 -6.26 -1.32 8.31
N ARG A 45 -6.97 -2.24 8.97
CA ARG A 45 -7.36 -3.55 8.37
C ARG A 45 -8.49 -3.45 7.35
N ARG A 46 -9.21 -2.32 7.30
CA ARG A 46 -10.45 -2.15 6.51
C ARG A 46 -10.50 -0.84 5.74
N SER A 47 -9.39 -0.09 5.66
CA SER A 47 -9.33 1.21 4.99
C SER A 47 -8.54 1.17 3.69
N GLY A 48 -8.76 2.19 2.86
CA GLY A 48 -8.14 2.33 1.54
C GLY A 48 -8.82 1.50 0.45
N SER A 49 -8.44 1.70 -0.79
CA SER A 49 -9.01 1.01 -1.96
C SER A 49 -8.78 -0.50 -1.96
N GLY A 50 -7.77 -0.99 -1.26
CA GLY A 50 -7.52 -2.42 -1.06
C GLY A 50 -8.27 -3.06 0.11
N ALA A 51 -9.24 -2.35 0.73
CA ALA A 51 -9.89 -2.79 1.97
C ALA A 51 -10.77 -4.04 1.81
N THR A 52 -11.42 -4.17 0.68
CA THR A 52 -12.34 -5.29 0.37
C THR A 52 -11.64 -6.49 -0.27
N GLY A 53 -10.33 -6.40 -0.44
CA GLY A 53 -9.55 -7.33 -1.23
C GLY A 53 -9.55 -6.95 -2.71
N ASN A 54 -8.46 -7.28 -3.35
CA ASN A 54 -8.29 -7.13 -4.79
C ASN A 54 -8.09 -8.53 -5.37
N ASP A 55 -8.36 -8.68 -6.64
CA ASP A 55 -8.20 -9.97 -7.33
C ASP A 55 -7.20 -9.90 -8.50
N HIS A 56 -6.68 -8.71 -8.77
CA HIS A 56 -5.69 -8.46 -9.81
C HIS A 56 -4.58 -7.53 -9.34
N PHE A 57 -3.34 -7.90 -9.66
CA PHE A 57 -2.15 -7.11 -9.38
C PHE A 57 -1.40 -6.86 -10.69
N ASN A 58 -1.18 -5.60 -11.07
CA ASN A 58 -0.38 -5.30 -12.25
C ASN A 58 1.08 -5.71 -11.99
N CYS A 59 1.60 -6.65 -12.77
CA CYS A 59 2.88 -7.29 -12.50
C CYS A 59 3.59 -7.70 -13.79
N TYR A 60 4.88 -7.42 -13.86
CA TYR A 60 5.78 -8.01 -14.84
C TYR A 60 6.47 -9.23 -14.21
N ILE A 61 6.29 -10.41 -14.82
CA ILE A 61 6.84 -11.67 -14.36
C ILE A 61 7.78 -12.20 -15.46
N PRO A 62 9.13 -12.16 -15.28
CA PRO A 62 10.06 -12.57 -16.34
C PRO A 62 9.82 -13.97 -16.88
N SER A 63 9.54 -14.94 -16.01
CA SER A 63 9.26 -16.33 -16.43
C SER A 63 7.99 -16.50 -17.27
N TYR A 64 7.06 -15.53 -17.22
CA TYR A 64 5.80 -15.52 -17.97
C TYR A 64 5.87 -14.60 -19.19
N HIS A 65 6.49 -13.42 -19.05
CA HIS A 65 6.49 -12.37 -20.06
C HIS A 65 7.77 -12.35 -20.92
N GLY A 66 8.81 -13.13 -20.57
CA GLY A 66 10.15 -13.04 -21.15
C GLY A 66 11.00 -11.97 -20.49
N ASP A 67 12.25 -11.84 -20.96
CA ASP A 67 13.24 -10.96 -20.34
C ASP A 67 13.08 -9.46 -20.71
N ASP A 68 12.27 -9.16 -21.73
CA ASP A 68 12.00 -7.79 -22.16
C ASP A 68 10.73 -7.24 -21.50
N ILE A 69 10.88 -6.23 -20.66
CA ILE A 69 9.79 -5.55 -19.96
C ILE A 69 8.96 -4.63 -20.87
N GLU A 70 9.53 -4.17 -22.00
CA GLU A 70 8.94 -3.14 -22.84
C GLU A 70 7.54 -3.47 -23.40
N PRO A 71 7.24 -4.71 -23.83
CA PRO A 71 5.88 -5.07 -24.28
C PRO A 71 4.84 -4.90 -23.16
N VAL A 72 5.18 -5.29 -21.92
CA VAL A 72 4.29 -5.16 -20.75
C VAL A 72 4.17 -3.70 -20.34
N PHE A 73 5.25 -2.95 -20.35
CA PHE A 73 5.23 -1.52 -20.07
C PHE A 73 4.35 -0.76 -21.07
N LYS A 74 4.51 -0.98 -22.35
CA LYS A 74 3.69 -0.36 -23.41
C LYS A 74 2.21 -0.69 -23.23
N GLU A 75 1.86 -1.96 -22.98
CA GLU A 75 0.49 -2.36 -22.72
C GLU A 75 -0.07 -1.68 -21.48
N THR A 76 0.69 -1.65 -20.39
CA THR A 76 0.30 -0.98 -19.14
C THR A 76 0.08 0.51 -19.35
N MET A 77 0.91 1.19 -20.13
CA MET A 77 0.77 2.61 -20.44
C MET A 77 -0.40 2.91 -21.39
N GLN A 78 -0.74 2.00 -22.29
CA GLN A 78 -1.83 2.17 -23.24
C GLN A 78 -3.19 1.71 -22.71
N SER A 79 -3.21 0.83 -21.69
CA SER A 79 -4.44 0.27 -21.13
C SER A 79 -5.17 1.24 -20.21
N LEU A 80 -6.51 1.18 -20.22
CA LEU A 80 -7.42 1.94 -19.35
C LEU A 80 -7.01 3.41 -19.16
N VAL A 81 -6.46 3.74 -18.01
CA VAL A 81 -6.01 5.11 -17.65
C VAL A 81 -4.51 5.34 -17.90
N GLY A 82 -3.91 4.59 -18.81
CA GLY A 82 -2.47 4.62 -19.05
C GLY A 82 -1.90 6.01 -19.36
N GLN A 83 -2.62 6.82 -20.11
CA GLN A 83 -2.21 8.18 -20.49
C GLN A 83 -2.11 9.15 -19.30
N LEU A 84 -2.68 8.81 -18.15
CA LEU A 84 -2.59 9.61 -16.90
C LEU A 84 -1.47 9.11 -15.97
N LYS A 85 -0.68 8.11 -16.39
CA LYS A 85 0.41 7.56 -15.60
C LYS A 85 1.73 8.26 -15.93
N GLU A 86 2.54 8.46 -14.93
CA GLU A 86 3.91 8.94 -15.11
C GLU A 86 4.80 7.77 -15.58
N PRO A 87 5.42 7.84 -16.80
CA PRO A 87 6.09 6.70 -17.40
C PRO A 87 7.26 6.14 -16.59
N SER A 88 8.10 7.01 -16.05
CA SER A 88 9.30 6.58 -15.32
C SER A 88 8.94 5.88 -14.00
N LEU A 89 7.90 6.35 -13.32
CA LEU A 89 7.37 5.70 -12.12
C LEU A 89 6.76 4.34 -12.45
N MET A 90 6.04 4.26 -13.57
CA MET A 90 5.40 3.02 -13.99
C MET A 90 6.41 1.94 -14.40
N HIS A 91 7.49 2.34 -15.07
CA HIS A 91 8.58 1.44 -15.41
C HIS A 91 9.24 0.86 -14.15
N LYS A 92 9.62 1.73 -13.20
CA LYS A 92 10.17 1.30 -11.90
C LYS A 92 9.21 0.41 -11.11
N PHE A 93 7.91 0.70 -11.17
CA PHE A 93 6.90 -0.15 -10.53
C PHE A 93 6.92 -1.56 -11.15
N LEU A 94 6.89 -1.69 -12.46
CA LEU A 94 6.91 -2.98 -13.13
C LEU A 94 8.19 -3.76 -12.86
N GLU A 95 9.36 -3.11 -12.87
CA GLU A 95 10.64 -3.73 -12.52
C GLU A 95 10.62 -4.39 -11.13
N LYS A 96 9.94 -3.74 -10.17
CA LYS A 96 9.87 -4.20 -8.78
C LYS A 96 8.63 -5.03 -8.45
N SER A 97 7.67 -5.09 -9.37
CA SER A 97 6.34 -5.67 -9.10
C SER A 97 6.40 -7.14 -8.72
N PHE A 98 7.24 -7.93 -9.38
CA PHE A 98 7.33 -9.37 -9.09
C PHE A 98 8.02 -9.67 -7.75
N GLU A 99 9.05 -8.90 -7.40
CA GLU A 99 9.68 -8.97 -6.08
C GLU A 99 8.65 -8.72 -4.96
N LEU A 100 7.78 -7.69 -5.15
CA LEU A 100 6.71 -7.38 -4.21
C LEU A 100 5.66 -8.49 -4.13
N VAL A 101 5.29 -9.07 -5.26
CA VAL A 101 4.36 -10.21 -5.33
C VAL A 101 4.90 -11.43 -4.59
N GLN A 102 6.18 -11.78 -4.82
CA GLN A 102 6.84 -12.88 -4.11
C GLN A 102 6.92 -12.63 -2.60
N MET A 103 7.20 -11.39 -2.21
CA MET A 103 7.22 -10.98 -0.80
C MET A 103 5.85 -11.12 -0.15
N TRP A 104 4.77 -10.70 -0.82
CA TRP A 104 3.41 -10.86 -0.29
C TRP A 104 2.99 -12.32 -0.21
N ASP A 105 3.36 -13.14 -1.20
CA ASP A 105 3.13 -14.58 -1.19
C ASP A 105 3.83 -15.22 0.03
N ALA A 106 5.10 -14.89 0.26
CA ALA A 106 5.86 -15.34 1.42
C ALA A 106 5.27 -14.88 2.77
N TRP A 107 4.58 -13.75 2.80
CA TRP A 107 3.84 -13.29 3.98
C TRP A 107 2.48 -13.97 4.14
N GLY A 108 2.03 -14.75 3.16
CA GLY A 108 0.79 -15.51 3.20
C GLY A 108 -0.42 -14.78 2.63
N VAL A 109 -0.21 -13.76 1.78
CA VAL A 109 -1.25 -13.33 0.85
C VAL A 109 -1.34 -14.39 -0.25
N ASN A 110 -2.54 -14.87 -0.57
CA ASN A 110 -2.71 -15.92 -1.57
C ASN A 110 -2.51 -15.37 -3.00
N MET A 111 -1.23 -15.19 -3.37
CA MET A 111 -0.83 -14.66 -4.68
C MET A 111 -0.91 -15.69 -5.80
N ARG A 112 -1.09 -16.97 -5.47
CA ARG A 112 -1.17 -18.11 -6.39
C ARG A 112 -2.34 -19.03 -6.04
N PRO A 113 -3.60 -18.59 -6.22
CA PRO A 113 -4.77 -19.38 -5.81
C PRO A 113 -4.89 -20.73 -6.53
N THR A 114 -4.25 -20.91 -7.69
CA THR A 114 -4.20 -22.18 -8.45
C THR A 114 -2.87 -22.92 -8.29
N GLY A 115 -1.94 -22.39 -7.51
CA GLY A 115 -0.57 -22.92 -7.36
C GLY A 115 0.46 -22.26 -8.26
N ASP A 116 0.03 -21.66 -9.39
CA ASP A 116 0.91 -21.03 -10.37
C ASP A 116 0.70 -19.50 -10.46
N TRP A 117 1.68 -18.81 -11.07
CA TRP A 117 1.55 -17.40 -11.42
C TRP A 117 0.68 -17.25 -12.65
N GLU A 118 -0.53 -16.74 -12.49
CA GLU A 118 -1.48 -16.61 -13.59
C GLU A 118 -1.81 -15.15 -13.90
N CYS A 119 -1.43 -14.68 -15.10
CA CYS A 119 -1.86 -13.37 -15.60
C CYS A 119 -3.17 -13.52 -16.39
N LYS A 120 -4.29 -13.14 -15.77
CA LYS A 120 -5.67 -13.30 -16.28
C LYS A 120 -6.46 -12.01 -16.25
N GLY A 121 -5.87 -10.90 -16.47
CA GLY A 121 -6.59 -9.64 -16.49
C GLY A 121 -7.02 -9.20 -17.89
N HIS A 122 -7.53 -7.98 -17.95
CA HIS A 122 -7.84 -7.32 -19.19
C HIS A 122 -6.56 -7.08 -20.00
N ALA A 123 -6.59 -7.40 -21.27
CA ALA A 123 -5.57 -7.02 -22.23
C ALA A 123 -6.25 -6.83 -23.60
N LEU A 124 -5.70 -5.97 -24.43
CA LEU A 124 -6.11 -5.86 -25.83
C LEU A 124 -5.74 -7.15 -26.58
N PRO A 125 -6.49 -7.54 -27.62
CA PRO A 125 -6.16 -8.71 -28.41
C PRO A 125 -4.70 -8.69 -28.91
N GLY A 126 -3.97 -9.80 -28.70
CA GLY A 126 -2.57 -9.93 -29.10
C GLY A 126 -1.56 -9.18 -28.23
N LYS A 127 -1.99 -8.59 -27.11
CA LYS A 127 -1.12 -7.90 -26.14
C LYS A 127 -0.85 -8.76 -24.91
N PRO A 128 0.30 -8.56 -24.23
CA PRO A 128 0.62 -9.30 -23.02
C PRO A 128 -0.38 -8.99 -21.90
N ARG A 129 -0.71 -9.99 -21.08
CA ARG A 129 -1.59 -9.84 -19.92
C ARG A 129 -0.74 -9.51 -18.69
N ALA A 130 -0.79 -8.28 -18.22
CA ALA A 130 0.03 -7.79 -17.11
C ALA A 130 -0.67 -7.83 -15.74
N PHE A 131 -1.85 -8.44 -15.62
CA PHE A 131 -2.59 -8.51 -14.38
C PHE A 131 -2.55 -9.92 -13.80
N LEU A 132 -1.71 -10.10 -12.78
CA LEU A 132 -1.64 -11.33 -11.99
C LEU A 132 -2.96 -11.52 -11.23
N LYS A 133 -3.58 -12.67 -11.40
CA LYS A 133 -4.76 -13.08 -10.64
C LYS A 133 -4.35 -13.57 -9.25
N TYR A 134 -4.94 -13.04 -8.20
CA TYR A 134 -4.69 -13.46 -6.82
C TYR A 134 -5.95 -13.37 -5.95
N ASP A 135 -5.91 -13.93 -4.76
CA ASP A 135 -6.94 -13.73 -3.73
C ASP A 135 -6.43 -12.76 -2.66
N GLY A 136 -6.87 -11.51 -2.78
CA GLY A 136 -6.51 -10.43 -1.86
C GLY A 136 -7.43 -10.29 -0.65
N SER A 137 -8.34 -11.23 -0.40
CA SER A 137 -9.34 -11.13 0.68
C SER A 137 -8.72 -10.86 2.06
N ASP A 138 -7.56 -11.43 2.34
CA ASP A 138 -6.84 -11.27 3.60
C ASP A 138 -5.63 -10.32 3.52
N GLN A 139 -5.36 -9.71 2.36
CA GLN A 139 -4.17 -8.88 2.16
C GLN A 139 -3.99 -7.81 3.25
N LYS A 140 -5.04 -7.13 3.66
CA LYS A 140 -4.96 -6.09 4.70
C LYS A 140 -4.64 -6.64 6.08
N LYS A 141 -5.13 -7.84 6.41
CA LYS A 141 -4.77 -8.50 7.67
C LYS A 141 -3.29 -8.85 7.69
N VAL A 142 -2.79 -9.41 6.59
CA VAL A 142 -1.39 -9.79 6.42
C VAL A 142 -0.51 -8.56 6.53
N LEU A 143 -0.76 -7.50 5.77
CA LEU A 143 0.05 -6.29 5.79
C LEU A 143 0.07 -5.59 7.16
N VAL A 144 -1.06 -5.56 7.89
CA VAL A 144 -1.10 -5.02 9.26
C VAL A 144 -0.29 -5.89 10.22
N ARG A 145 -0.32 -7.22 10.05
CA ARG A 145 0.51 -8.14 10.84
C ARG A 145 2.01 -7.87 10.60
N GLU A 146 2.44 -7.77 9.36
CA GLU A 146 3.83 -7.50 8.99
C GLU A 146 4.30 -6.13 9.50
N ALA A 147 3.45 -5.10 9.38
CA ALA A 147 3.77 -3.78 9.92
C ALA A 147 3.95 -3.81 11.45
N LYS A 148 3.08 -4.52 12.17
CA LYS A 148 3.22 -4.70 13.63
C LYS A 148 4.48 -5.49 14.00
N ALA A 149 4.85 -6.49 13.22
CA ALA A 149 6.04 -7.31 13.45
C ALA A 149 7.34 -6.48 13.39
N VAL A 150 7.37 -5.40 12.62
CA VAL A 150 8.50 -4.46 12.56
C VAL A 150 8.34 -3.23 13.46
N GLY A 151 7.38 -3.25 14.41
CA GLY A 151 7.23 -2.23 15.44
C GLY A 151 6.37 -1.03 15.06
N VAL A 152 5.65 -1.06 13.95
CA VAL A 152 4.74 0.05 13.56
C VAL A 152 3.57 0.14 14.54
N LYS A 153 3.35 1.35 15.07
CA LYS A 153 2.22 1.69 15.94
C LYS A 153 1.06 2.23 15.13
N PHE A 154 -0.16 1.87 15.52
CA PHE A 154 -1.38 2.27 14.82
C PHE A 154 -2.30 3.08 15.73
N TYR A 155 -2.72 4.24 15.24
CA TYR A 155 -3.80 5.04 15.79
C TYR A 155 -4.95 5.01 14.78
N ASN A 156 -5.85 4.03 14.95
CA ASN A 156 -7.07 3.93 14.16
C ASN A 156 -8.11 4.93 14.69
N HIS A 157 -9.04 5.33 13.83
CA HIS A 157 -10.06 6.34 14.15
C HIS A 157 -9.45 7.71 14.51
N HIS A 158 -8.31 8.03 13.89
CA HIS A 158 -7.60 9.30 14.08
C HIS A 158 -7.36 9.98 12.73
N PRO A 159 -8.40 10.60 12.12
CA PRO A 159 -8.20 11.41 10.92
C PRO A 159 -7.24 12.57 11.23
N VAL A 160 -6.20 12.69 10.41
CA VAL A 160 -5.34 13.86 10.39
C VAL A 160 -6.08 14.97 9.66
N VAL A 161 -6.20 16.12 10.30
CA VAL A 161 -6.97 17.27 9.80
C VAL A 161 -6.09 18.45 9.41
N GLU A 162 -4.88 18.53 9.96
CA GLU A 162 -3.95 19.62 9.69
C GLU A 162 -2.50 19.16 9.84
N LEU A 163 -1.59 19.77 9.06
CA LEU A 163 -0.16 19.58 9.19
C LEU A 163 0.44 20.74 9.97
N ALA A 164 1.14 20.44 11.07
CA ALA A 164 1.85 21.44 11.85
C ALA A 164 3.19 21.81 11.18
N ARG A 165 3.43 23.10 10.96
CA ARG A 165 4.65 23.63 10.35
C ARG A 165 5.46 24.45 11.36
N VAL A 166 6.78 24.32 11.26
CA VAL A 166 7.73 25.20 11.96
C VAL A 166 8.70 25.72 10.89
N GLY A 167 8.55 26.98 10.53
CA GLY A 167 9.22 27.54 9.34
C GLY A 167 8.79 26.79 8.06
N ASP A 168 9.75 26.28 7.31
CA ASP A 168 9.51 25.51 6.06
C ASP A 168 9.45 24.00 6.26
N ARG A 169 9.47 23.52 7.49
CA ARG A 169 9.43 22.09 7.81
C ARG A 169 8.07 21.69 8.37
N ILE A 170 7.60 20.51 7.96
CA ILE A 170 6.50 19.83 8.66
C ILE A 170 7.08 19.21 9.92
N ALA A 171 6.58 19.64 11.08
CA ALA A 171 7.04 19.20 12.39
C ALA A 171 6.08 18.20 13.06
N GLY A 172 4.88 18.03 12.51
CA GLY A 172 3.87 17.14 13.05
C GLY A 172 2.54 17.26 12.32
N ALA A 173 1.49 16.74 12.95
CA ALA A 173 0.12 16.84 12.46
C ALA A 173 -0.87 16.90 13.62
N LEU A 174 -2.01 17.53 13.39
CA LEU A 174 -3.18 17.48 14.26
C LEU A 174 -4.11 16.38 13.81
N ALA A 175 -4.48 15.49 14.71
CA ALA A 175 -5.47 14.45 14.47
C ALA A 175 -6.60 14.53 15.50
N VAL A 176 -7.78 14.08 15.11
CA VAL A 176 -8.97 14.01 15.96
C VAL A 176 -9.24 12.56 16.30
N ASP A 177 -9.37 12.23 17.59
CA ASP A 177 -9.83 10.89 17.99
C ASP A 177 -11.36 10.81 17.88
N ILE A 178 -11.83 10.05 16.88
CA ILE A 178 -13.26 9.81 16.65
C ILE A 178 -13.72 8.43 17.16
N SER A 179 -12.87 7.72 17.92
CA SER A 179 -13.20 6.41 18.48
C SER A 179 -14.17 6.50 19.67
N THR A 180 -14.21 7.64 20.32
CA THR A 180 -15.12 7.91 21.43
C THR A 180 -16.31 8.68 20.92
N GLU A 181 -17.42 8.02 20.67
CA GLU A 181 -18.73 8.68 20.54
C GLU A 181 -19.11 9.29 21.90
N GLN A 182 -18.55 10.43 22.22
CA GLN A 182 -19.18 11.33 23.18
C GLN A 182 -19.95 12.33 22.32
N PRO A 183 -21.27 12.35 22.38
CA PRO A 183 -22.03 13.44 21.78
C PRO A 183 -21.54 14.75 22.38
N ALA A 184 -21.32 15.73 21.52
CA ALA A 184 -21.01 17.10 21.90
C ALA A 184 -22.16 17.72 22.72
#